data_08f925b225d50dbeb0a3767e17075ac6
#
_entry.id   08f925b225d50dbeb0a3767e17075ac6
#
_cell.length_a   1.000
_cell.length_b   1.000
_cell.length_c   1.000
_cell.angle_alpha   90.00
_cell.angle_beta   90.00
_cell.angle_gamma   90.00
#
_symmetry.space_group_name_H-M   'P 1'
#
loop_
_entity.id
_entity.type
_entity.pdbx_description
1 polymer ?
#
loop_
_entity_poly.entity_id
_entity_poly.type
_entity_poly.pdbx_seq_one_letter_code
_entity_poly.pdbx_strand_id
1 'polypeptide(L)'
;MSREIKRTSQFKKDVKRMLRQGRQLEPLLDVVEKLQNDIPLPSELRDHPLVGNWHGKRECHIEPDWLLIYEKTDSVLLLTLIRTGTHSGIPGL
;
A
#
# COMPACT_ATOMS: atom_id res chain seq x y z
N MET A 1 13.80 14.54 -1.52
CA MET A 1 12.60 14.91 -2.30
C MET A 1 11.55 13.83 -2.14
N SER A 2 10.27 14.23 -2.07
CA SER A 2 9.20 13.26 -1.95
C SER A 2 8.76 12.75 -3.33
N ARG A 3 8.29 11.50 -3.36
CA ARG A 3 7.75 10.91 -4.59
C ARG A 3 6.37 11.47 -4.88
N GLU A 4 6.05 11.56 -6.17
CA GLU A 4 4.68 11.86 -6.58
C GLU A 4 3.80 10.64 -6.30
N ILE A 5 2.58 10.86 -5.83
CA ILE A 5 1.66 9.77 -5.49
C ILE A 5 0.65 9.58 -6.61
N LYS A 6 0.51 8.34 -7.08
CA LYS A 6 -0.53 7.93 -8.02
C LYS A 6 -1.39 6.85 -7.35
N ARG A 7 -2.70 6.95 -7.51
CA ARG A 7 -3.66 6.00 -6.94
C ARG A 7 -4.46 5.37 -8.05
N THR A 8 -4.53 4.03 -8.05
CA THR A 8 -5.38 3.33 -9.02
C THR A 8 -6.84 3.52 -8.67
N SER A 9 -7.73 3.34 -9.65
CA SER A 9 -9.17 3.38 -9.41
C SER A 9 -9.58 2.32 -8.39
N GLN A 10 -8.98 1.14 -8.47
CA GLN A 10 -9.28 0.05 -7.55
C GLN A 10 -8.84 0.40 -6.12
N PHE A 11 -7.68 1.04 -5.95
CA PHE A 11 -7.22 1.49 -4.65
C PHE A 11 -8.24 2.45 -4.03
N LYS A 12 -8.75 3.40 -4.80
CA LYS A 12 -9.74 4.36 -4.30
C LYS A 12 -11.01 3.66 -3.82
N LYS A 13 -11.47 2.64 -4.57
CA LYS A 13 -12.62 1.83 -4.16
C LYS A 13 -12.33 1.04 -2.90
N ASP A 14 -11.11 0.48 -2.80
CA ASP A 14 -10.68 -0.26 -1.62
C ASP A 14 -10.72 0.62 -0.37
N VAL A 15 -10.22 1.86 -0.47
CA VAL A 15 -10.23 2.79 0.66
C VAL A 15 -11.66 3.07 1.12
N LYS A 16 -12.57 3.33 0.17
CA LYS A 16 -13.97 3.57 0.52
C LYS A 16 -14.58 2.37 1.26
N ARG A 17 -14.26 1.15 0.80
CA ARG A 17 -14.75 -0.06 1.46
C ARG A 17 -14.20 -0.18 2.87
N MET A 18 -12.88 0.07 3.06
CA MET A 18 -12.26 -0.01 4.39
C MET A 18 -12.88 1.00 5.36
N LEU A 19 -13.15 2.21 4.88
CA LEU A 19 -13.79 3.23 5.71
C LEU A 19 -15.22 2.83 6.09
N ARG A 20 -15.99 2.23 5.16
CA ARG A 20 -17.33 1.73 5.46
C ARG A 20 -17.30 0.59 6.47
N GLN A 21 -16.19 -0.15 6.55
CA GLN A 21 -16.01 -1.21 7.56
C GLN A 21 -15.57 -0.67 8.92
N GLY A 22 -15.49 0.65 9.06
CA GLY A 22 -15.16 1.30 10.34
C GLY A 22 -13.67 1.49 10.59
N ARG A 23 -12.81 1.25 9.60
CA ARG A 23 -11.38 1.45 9.79
C ARG A 23 -11.03 2.92 9.75
N GLN A 24 -10.00 3.29 10.53
CA GLN A 24 -9.47 4.65 10.55
C GLN A 24 -8.51 4.83 9.38
N LEU A 25 -8.48 6.02 8.78
CA LEU A 25 -7.61 6.33 7.65
C LEU A 25 -6.16 6.62 8.07
N GLU A 26 -5.96 7.11 9.30
CA GLU A 26 -4.68 7.60 9.78
C GLU A 26 -3.53 6.60 9.66
N PRO A 27 -3.69 5.31 10.01
CA PRO A 27 -2.58 4.36 9.84
C PRO A 27 -2.13 4.22 8.39
N LEU A 28 -3.07 4.26 7.44
CA LEU A 28 -2.74 4.21 6.01
C LEU A 28 -1.95 5.47 5.60
N LEU A 29 -2.42 6.65 6.02
CA LEU A 29 -1.75 7.91 5.68
C LEU A 29 -0.33 7.95 6.24
N ASP A 30 -0.12 7.45 7.45
CA ASP A 30 1.20 7.40 8.07
C ASP A 30 2.17 6.54 7.26
N VAL A 31 1.72 5.37 6.81
CA VAL A 31 2.54 4.49 5.98
C VAL A 31 2.83 5.13 4.63
N VAL A 32 1.83 5.71 3.99
CA VAL A 32 2.01 6.37 2.69
C VAL A 32 3.01 7.51 2.78
N GLU A 33 2.95 8.31 3.85
CA GLU A 33 3.90 9.41 4.06
C GLU A 33 5.33 8.89 4.15
N LYS A 34 5.55 7.80 4.90
CA LYS A 34 6.87 7.19 5.00
C LYS A 34 7.36 6.68 3.65
N LEU A 35 6.51 5.97 2.92
CA LEU A 35 6.86 5.46 1.60
C LEU A 35 7.17 6.59 0.62
N GLN A 36 6.40 7.67 0.67
CA GLN A 36 6.57 8.83 -0.20
C GLN A 36 7.91 9.51 0.02
N ASN A 37 8.38 9.54 1.25
CA ASN A 37 9.62 10.21 1.62
C ASN A 37 10.81 9.24 1.74
N ASP A 38 10.64 7.99 1.28
CA ASP A 38 11.67 6.94 1.34
C ASP A 38 12.19 6.70 2.76
N ILE A 39 11.31 6.84 3.75
CA ILE A 39 11.63 6.52 5.14
C ILE A 39 11.36 5.03 5.33
N PRO A 40 12.34 4.26 5.85
CA PRO A 40 12.15 2.83 6.09
C PRO A 40 10.94 2.57 7.00
N LEU A 41 10.14 1.56 6.64
CA LEU A 41 9.03 1.15 7.49
C LEU A 41 9.53 0.33 8.67
N PRO A 42 8.87 0.39 9.84
CA PRO A 42 9.18 -0.50 10.95
C PRO A 42 9.08 -1.96 10.52
N SER A 43 9.91 -2.82 11.10
CA SER A 43 9.96 -4.24 10.72
C SER A 43 8.64 -4.97 10.96
N GLU A 44 7.82 -4.50 11.91
CA GLU A 44 6.50 -5.08 12.18
C GLU A 44 5.56 -4.99 10.98
N LEU A 45 5.77 -4.03 10.08
CA LEU A 45 4.93 -3.85 8.90
C LEU A 45 5.26 -4.84 7.78
N ARG A 46 6.33 -5.62 7.92
CA ARG A 46 6.68 -6.72 7.01
C ARG A 46 6.68 -6.31 5.54
N ASP A 47 7.30 -5.17 5.23
CA ASP A 47 7.43 -4.70 3.85
C ASP A 47 8.31 -5.67 3.05
N HIS A 48 7.76 -6.23 1.97
CA HIS A 48 8.48 -7.22 1.16
C HIS A 48 7.98 -7.23 -0.29
N PRO A 49 8.82 -7.68 -1.24
CA PRO A 49 8.38 -7.81 -2.63
C PRO A 49 7.40 -8.98 -2.78
N LEU A 50 6.52 -8.87 -3.77
CA LEU A 50 5.55 -9.89 -4.10
C LEU A 50 6.05 -10.71 -5.29
N VAL A 51 5.50 -11.92 -5.44
CA VAL A 51 5.80 -12.84 -6.53
C VAL A 51 4.51 -13.22 -7.26
N GLY A 52 4.63 -14.02 -8.32
CA GLY A 52 3.47 -14.50 -9.05
C GLY A 52 2.71 -13.39 -9.75
N ASN A 53 1.39 -13.36 -9.58
CA ASN A 53 0.53 -12.38 -10.24
C ASN A 53 0.84 -10.93 -9.86
N TRP A 54 1.50 -10.73 -8.72
CA TRP A 54 1.84 -9.40 -8.21
C TRP A 54 3.34 -9.09 -8.34
N HIS A 55 4.04 -9.85 -9.19
CA HIS A 55 5.47 -9.64 -9.40
C HIS A 55 5.77 -8.20 -9.79
N GLY A 56 6.82 -7.63 -9.20
CA GLY A 56 7.20 -6.23 -9.42
C GLY A 56 6.56 -5.26 -8.44
N LYS A 57 5.62 -5.72 -7.63
CA LYS A 57 4.97 -4.91 -6.60
C LYS A 57 5.50 -5.30 -5.23
N ARG A 58 5.21 -4.46 -4.24
CA ARG A 58 5.56 -4.70 -2.84
C ARG A 58 4.30 -4.68 -1.99
N GLU A 59 4.38 -5.35 -0.84
CA GLU A 59 3.29 -5.41 0.13
C GLU A 59 3.83 -5.01 1.50
N CYS A 60 3.03 -4.26 2.25
CA CYS A 60 3.28 -4.06 3.68
C CYS A 60 1.99 -4.24 4.46
N HIS A 61 2.13 -4.54 5.76
CA HIS A 61 1.00 -4.73 6.66
C HIS A 61 0.80 -3.44 7.45
N ILE A 62 -0.27 -2.68 7.13
CA ILE A 62 -0.62 -1.49 7.91
C ILE A 62 -1.06 -1.91 9.31
N GLU A 63 -1.87 -2.96 9.37
CA GLU A 63 -2.25 -3.70 10.57
C GLU A 63 -2.18 -5.20 10.23
N PRO A 64 -2.20 -6.11 11.19
CA PRO A 64 -2.03 -7.55 10.89
C PRO A 64 -2.95 -8.08 9.78
N ASP A 65 -4.19 -7.55 9.70
CA ASP A 65 -5.17 -7.96 8.70
C ASP A 65 -5.46 -6.89 7.66
N TRP A 66 -4.62 -5.87 7.56
CA TRP A 66 -4.82 -4.76 6.61
C TRP A 66 -3.55 -4.50 5.83
N LEU A 67 -3.57 -4.84 4.54
CA LEU A 67 -2.41 -4.79 3.65
C LEU A 67 -2.47 -3.59 2.71
N LEU A 68 -1.30 -3.16 2.26
CA LEU A 68 -1.16 -2.18 1.18
C LEU A 68 -0.23 -2.77 0.12
N ILE A 69 -0.70 -2.82 -1.12
CA ILE A 69 0.13 -3.18 -2.27
C ILE A 69 0.50 -1.90 -3.00
N TYR A 70 1.78 -1.71 -3.24
CA TYR A 70 2.29 -0.50 -3.87
C TYR A 70 3.48 -0.80 -4.77
N GLU A 71 3.86 0.18 -5.58
CA GLU A 71 5.04 0.10 -6.43
C GLU A 71 5.78 1.42 -6.37
N LYS A 72 7.10 1.36 -6.25
CA LYS A 72 7.98 2.54 -6.35
C LYS A 72 8.70 2.50 -7.68
N THR A 73 8.63 3.61 -8.42
CA THR A 73 9.36 3.79 -9.66
C THR A 73 10.42 4.86 -9.43
N ASP A 74 11.69 4.51 -9.59
CA ASP A 74 12.79 5.42 -9.26
C ASP A 74 13.17 6.36 -10.41
N SER A 75 12.94 5.94 -11.65
CA SER A 75 13.28 6.76 -12.82
C SER A 75 12.52 8.09 -12.83
N VAL A 76 11.32 8.14 -12.26
CA VAL A 76 10.48 9.34 -12.19
C VAL A 76 10.00 9.66 -10.78
N LEU A 77 10.59 9.04 -9.77
CA LEU A 77 10.24 9.24 -8.36
C LEU A 77 8.73 9.16 -8.13
N LEU A 78 8.14 8.04 -8.47
CA LEU A 78 6.70 7.80 -8.38
C LEU A 78 6.40 6.73 -7.33
N LEU A 79 5.32 6.96 -6.57
CA LEU A 79 4.75 5.96 -5.66
C LEU A 79 3.33 5.67 -6.16
N THR A 80 3.08 4.45 -6.60
CA THR A 80 1.76 4.03 -7.06
C THR A 80 1.10 3.17 -5.98
N LEU A 81 -0.06 3.61 -5.48
CA LEU A 81 -0.86 2.87 -4.51
C LEU A 81 -1.85 2.02 -5.31
N ILE A 82 -1.71 0.70 -5.24
CA ILE A 82 -2.36 -0.24 -6.16
C ILE A 82 -3.61 -0.86 -5.55
N ARG A 83 -3.51 -1.44 -4.37
CA ARG A 83 -4.61 -2.07 -3.65
C ARG A 83 -4.42 -1.90 -2.15
N THR A 84 -5.52 -1.90 -1.41
CA THR A 84 -5.49 -2.02 0.05
C THR A 84 -6.70 -2.83 0.51
N GLY A 85 -6.53 -3.62 1.56
CA GLY A 85 -7.59 -4.46 2.07
C GLY A 85 -7.05 -5.62 2.87
N THR A 86 -7.93 -6.59 3.17
CA THR A 86 -7.53 -7.80 3.86
C THR A 86 -6.87 -8.76 2.89
N HIS A 87 -6.09 -9.71 3.42
CA HIS A 87 -5.42 -10.70 2.58
C HIS A 87 -6.43 -11.47 1.72
N SER A 88 -7.54 -11.90 2.32
CA SER A 88 -8.56 -12.65 1.58
C SER A 88 -9.38 -11.75 0.65
N GLY A 89 -9.38 -10.45 0.86
CA GLY A 89 -10.12 -9.50 0.03
C GLY A 89 -9.39 -9.03 -1.22
N ILE A 90 -8.12 -9.41 -1.39
CA ILE A 90 -7.33 -9.02 -2.56
C ILE A 90 -7.02 -10.27 -3.38
N PRO A 91 -7.54 -10.35 -4.63
CA PRO A 91 -7.33 -11.54 -5.46
C PRO A 91 -5.85 -11.79 -5.76
N GLY A 92 -5.46 -13.05 -5.76
CA GLY A 92 -4.12 -13.45 -6.17
C GLY A 92 -3.03 -13.31 -5.12
N LEU A 93 -3.41 -12.97 -3.89
CA LEU A 93 -2.44 -12.92 -2.79
C LEU A 93 -2.30 -14.26 -2.11
#